data_d807afda33abdc539e112caef1aff462
#
_entry.id   d807afda33abdc539e112caef1aff462
#
_cell.length_a   1.000
_cell.length_b   1.000
_cell.length_c   1.000
_cell.angle_alpha   90.00
_cell.angle_beta   90.00
_cell.angle_gamma   90.00
#
_symmetry.space_group_name_H-M   'P 1'
#
loop_
_entity.id
_entity.type
_entity.pdbx_description
1 polymer ?
#
loop_
_entity_poly.entity_id
_entity_poly.type
_entity_poly.pdbx_seq_one_letter_code
_entity_poly.pdbx_strand_id
1 'polypeptide(L)'
;MQRYKIFLFDRCYWLFFLYLCNEIFTNCDMDFKDLVQLRRSHRKFTDEEIDADDVKMILRAGLMAPTSKGQRAWQFVVVDDKVDLEKLSDAKDMGGQFLKGAPLAIVVLGDPMQNDCWVEDGSIAAISMQYQAEALGLGSCWIQMRGRGLSDGTSADTVIQGILDIPENMSCLCVLAIGHKADERKPQNEDKLKWENVHLNKF
;
A
#
# COMPACT_ATOMS: atom_id res chain seq x y z
N MET A 1 -2.18 49.45 -40.43
CA MET A 1 -2.49 49.79 -39.03
C MET A 1 -3.63 48.86 -38.58
N GLN A 2 -3.30 47.70 -38.02
CA GLN A 2 -4.27 46.65 -37.62
C GLN A 2 -4.45 46.71 -36.11
N ARG A 3 -5.65 47.12 -35.67
CA ARG A 3 -6.02 47.26 -34.25
C ARG A 3 -6.28 45.86 -33.68
N TYR A 4 -5.50 45.42 -32.70
CA TYR A 4 -5.79 44.28 -31.86
C TYR A 4 -6.98 44.58 -30.94
N LYS A 5 -8.08 43.86 -31.14
CA LYS A 5 -9.18 43.85 -30.16
C LYS A 5 -8.75 42.99 -28.98
N ILE A 6 -8.55 43.62 -27.84
CA ILE A 6 -8.41 42.95 -26.55
C ILE A 6 -9.80 42.45 -26.17
N PHE A 7 -9.97 41.13 -26.17
CA PHE A 7 -11.16 40.49 -25.60
C PHE A 7 -11.08 40.66 -24.08
N LEU A 8 -11.96 41.47 -23.53
CA LEU A 8 -12.27 41.49 -22.10
C LEU A 8 -12.93 40.17 -21.76
N PHE A 9 -12.19 39.23 -21.24
CA PHE A 9 -12.73 38.03 -20.63
C PHE A 9 -13.49 38.43 -19.36
N ASP A 10 -14.75 38.06 -19.33
CA ASP A 10 -15.73 38.38 -18.28
C ASP A 10 -15.20 37.85 -16.93
N ARG A 11 -15.23 38.67 -15.88
CA ARG A 11 -14.75 38.40 -14.52
C ARG A 11 -15.35 37.11 -13.92
N CYS A 12 -16.55 36.73 -14.36
CA CYS A 12 -17.21 35.48 -13.99
C CYS A 12 -16.51 34.22 -14.51
N TYR A 13 -15.93 34.27 -15.74
CA TYR A 13 -15.19 33.13 -16.29
C TYR A 13 -13.86 32.87 -15.54
N TRP A 14 -13.21 33.95 -15.11
CA TRP A 14 -11.98 33.82 -14.30
C TRP A 14 -12.24 33.26 -12.90
N LEU A 15 -13.31 33.65 -12.25
CA LEU A 15 -13.72 33.11 -10.95
C LEU A 15 -14.19 31.66 -11.07
N PHE A 16 -14.91 31.31 -12.14
CA PHE A 16 -15.30 29.92 -12.41
C PHE A 16 -14.10 29.03 -12.77
N PHE A 17 -13.13 29.56 -13.54
CA PHE A 17 -11.88 28.85 -13.84
C PHE A 17 -10.99 28.69 -12.61
N LEU A 18 -10.91 29.69 -11.75
CA LEU A 18 -10.21 29.61 -10.46
C LEU A 18 -10.92 28.66 -9.49
N TYR A 19 -12.25 28.62 -9.51
CA TYR A 19 -13.03 27.66 -8.72
C TYR A 19 -12.84 26.23 -9.22
N LEU A 20 -12.91 25.99 -10.52
CA LEU A 20 -12.60 24.69 -11.14
C LEU A 20 -11.12 24.30 -10.93
N CYS A 21 -10.18 25.22 -11.07
CA CYS A 21 -8.78 24.94 -10.73
C CYS A 21 -8.63 24.62 -9.25
N ASN A 22 -9.32 25.28 -8.35
CA ASN A 22 -9.27 24.97 -6.92
C ASN A 22 -9.88 23.59 -6.61
N GLU A 23 -10.98 23.19 -7.26
CA GLU A 23 -11.55 21.85 -7.10
C GLU A 23 -10.68 20.74 -7.75
N ILE A 24 -10.00 21.05 -8.86
CA ILE A 24 -9.07 20.11 -9.50
C ILE A 24 -7.74 20.03 -8.73
N PHE A 25 -7.34 21.08 -8.01
CA PHE A 25 -6.13 21.10 -7.16
C PHE A 25 -6.40 20.83 -5.67
N THR A 26 -7.64 20.52 -5.26
CA THR A 26 -7.94 20.01 -3.91
C THR A 26 -7.73 18.50 -3.77
N ASN A 27 -7.09 17.84 -4.72
CA ASN A 27 -6.32 16.65 -4.38
C ASN A 27 -5.08 17.15 -3.63
N CYS A 28 -5.17 17.10 -2.32
CA CYS A 28 -4.14 17.47 -1.37
C CYS A 28 -2.78 16.95 -1.87
N ASP A 29 -1.91 17.87 -2.34
CA ASP A 29 -0.50 17.55 -2.58
C ASP A 29 0.12 17.22 -1.22
N MET A 30 -0.13 15.97 -0.75
CA MET A 30 0.44 15.50 0.50
C MET A 30 1.94 15.34 0.29
N ASP A 31 2.73 16.18 0.98
CA ASP A 31 4.18 16.09 0.94
C ASP A 31 4.64 14.72 1.48
N PHE A 32 5.70 14.17 0.90
CA PHE A 32 6.24 12.88 1.33
C PHE A 32 6.58 12.84 2.82
N LYS A 33 7.05 13.94 3.41
CA LYS A 33 7.29 14.04 4.85
C LYS A 33 6.02 13.79 5.66
N ASP A 34 4.88 14.31 5.18
CA ASP A 34 3.59 14.17 5.84
C ASP A 34 3.07 12.73 5.69
N LEU A 35 3.25 12.10 4.51
CA LEU A 35 2.94 10.68 4.30
C LEU A 35 3.71 9.78 5.27
N VAL A 36 5.00 10.03 5.47
CA VAL A 36 5.83 9.25 6.41
C VAL A 36 5.31 9.38 7.84
N GLN A 37 4.87 10.58 8.24
CA GLN A 37 4.36 10.84 9.58
C GLN A 37 2.94 10.28 9.78
N LEU A 38 2.07 10.42 8.77
CA LEU A 38 0.65 10.04 8.83
C LEU A 38 0.42 8.55 8.67
N ARG A 39 1.20 7.87 7.81
CA ARG A 39 1.00 6.44 7.55
C ARG A 39 1.10 5.62 8.85
N ARG A 40 0.01 4.97 9.19
CA ARG A 40 -0.10 4.08 10.35
C ARG A 40 -0.69 2.73 9.94
N SER A 41 -0.45 1.72 10.76
CA SER A 41 -1.08 0.39 10.57
C SER A 41 -2.52 0.41 11.06
N HIS A 42 -3.48 0.39 10.12
CA HIS A 42 -4.91 0.28 10.37
C HIS A 42 -5.34 -1.19 10.31
N ARG A 43 -6.13 -1.63 11.29
CA ARG A 43 -6.61 -3.01 11.42
C ARG A 43 -8.13 -3.08 11.54
N LYS A 44 -8.78 -1.96 11.34
CA LYS A 44 -10.24 -1.84 11.26
C LYS A 44 -10.57 -1.06 10.00
N PHE A 45 -11.43 -1.63 9.20
CA PHE A 45 -11.84 -1.08 7.93
C PHE A 45 -13.36 -1.02 7.88
N THR A 46 -13.92 -0.17 7.03
CA THR A 46 -15.35 -0.20 6.69
C THR A 46 -15.60 -1.28 5.64
N ASP A 47 -16.86 -1.63 5.43
CA ASP A 47 -17.26 -2.57 4.35
C ASP A 47 -17.33 -1.90 2.97
N GLU A 48 -16.93 -0.64 2.86
CA GLU A 48 -16.92 0.12 1.61
C GLU A 48 -15.85 -0.44 0.67
N GLU A 49 -16.26 -0.69 -0.57
CA GLU A 49 -15.36 -1.15 -1.62
C GLU A 49 -14.38 -0.01 -2.01
N ILE A 50 -13.17 -0.40 -2.40
CA ILE A 50 -12.17 0.55 -2.90
C ILE A 50 -12.39 0.75 -4.40
N ASP A 51 -12.35 2.00 -4.85
CA ASP A 51 -12.45 2.31 -6.27
C ASP A 51 -11.34 1.61 -7.08
N ALA A 52 -11.70 1.07 -8.25
CA ALA A 52 -10.78 0.31 -9.09
C ALA A 52 -9.57 1.15 -9.56
N ASP A 53 -9.75 2.46 -9.75
CA ASP A 53 -8.66 3.37 -10.12
C ASP A 53 -7.70 3.58 -8.94
N ASP A 54 -8.19 3.61 -7.70
CA ASP A 54 -7.38 3.67 -6.48
C ASP A 54 -6.55 2.38 -6.30
N VAL A 55 -7.17 1.21 -6.51
CA VAL A 55 -6.46 -0.08 -6.51
C VAL A 55 -5.34 -0.08 -7.56
N LYS A 56 -5.63 0.40 -8.76
CA LYS A 56 -4.65 0.54 -9.84
C LYS A 56 -3.50 1.49 -9.47
N MET A 57 -3.79 2.60 -8.81
CA MET A 57 -2.77 3.55 -8.33
C MET A 57 -1.87 2.91 -7.28
N ILE A 58 -2.43 2.13 -6.34
CA ILE A 58 -1.68 1.39 -5.34
C ILE A 58 -0.75 0.36 -6.00
N LEU A 59 -1.27 -0.45 -6.91
CA LEU A 59 -0.47 -1.45 -7.64
C LEU A 59 0.62 -0.79 -8.49
N ARG A 60 0.32 0.35 -9.12
CA ARG A 60 1.30 1.14 -9.87
C ARG A 60 2.49 1.55 -9.00
N ALA A 61 2.26 1.98 -7.75
CA ALA A 61 3.33 2.33 -6.83
C ALA A 61 4.24 1.13 -6.53
N GLY A 62 3.67 -0.06 -6.33
CA GLY A 62 4.43 -1.31 -6.18
C GLY A 62 5.22 -1.69 -7.42
N LEU A 63 4.60 -1.59 -8.62
CA LEU A 63 5.23 -1.91 -9.90
C LEU A 63 6.34 -0.93 -10.30
N MET A 64 6.34 0.29 -9.75
CA MET A 64 7.39 1.30 -9.96
C MET A 64 8.49 1.25 -8.91
N ALA A 65 8.37 0.41 -7.89
CA ALA A 65 9.37 0.26 -6.85
C ALA A 65 10.72 -0.20 -7.44
N PRO A 66 11.84 0.32 -6.94
CA PRO A 66 13.16 -0.13 -7.37
C PRO A 66 13.41 -1.58 -6.92
N THR A 67 14.20 -2.31 -7.71
CA THR A 67 14.58 -3.69 -7.41
C THR A 67 16.07 -3.93 -7.60
N SER A 68 16.60 -4.94 -6.92
CA SER A 68 17.96 -5.41 -7.14
C SER A 68 18.18 -5.76 -8.60
N LYS A 69 19.27 -5.25 -9.20
CA LYS A 69 19.65 -5.50 -10.62
C LYS A 69 18.54 -5.17 -11.63
N GLY A 70 17.48 -4.41 -11.23
CA GLY A 70 16.35 -4.09 -12.08
C GLY A 70 15.49 -5.30 -12.48
N GLN A 71 15.54 -6.40 -11.74
CA GLN A 71 14.90 -7.68 -12.12
C GLN A 71 13.37 -7.64 -12.10
N ARG A 72 12.75 -6.83 -11.19
CA ARG A 72 11.29 -6.72 -11.06
C ARG A 72 10.62 -8.10 -10.93
N ALA A 73 11.22 -8.98 -10.11
CA ALA A 73 10.82 -10.38 -9.98
C ALA A 73 9.69 -10.61 -8.98
N TRP A 74 9.19 -9.54 -8.29
CA TRP A 74 8.02 -9.63 -7.45
C TRP A 74 6.76 -9.89 -8.27
N GLN A 75 5.79 -10.58 -7.64
CA GLN A 75 4.44 -10.79 -8.15
C GLN A 75 3.44 -10.32 -7.09
N PHE A 76 2.29 -9.84 -7.54
CA PHE A 76 1.22 -9.40 -6.67
C PHE A 76 -0.07 -10.13 -7.01
N VAL A 77 -0.74 -10.69 -5.99
CA VAL A 77 -2.10 -11.21 -6.12
C VAL A 77 -3.03 -10.28 -5.37
N VAL A 78 -4.03 -9.76 -6.08
CA VAL A 78 -5.08 -8.91 -5.50
C VAL A 78 -6.25 -9.81 -5.16
N VAL A 79 -6.74 -9.71 -3.93
CA VAL A 79 -7.84 -10.53 -3.41
C VAL A 79 -8.90 -9.59 -2.83
N ASP A 80 -10.11 -9.65 -3.38
CA ASP A 80 -11.32 -8.94 -2.91
C ASP A 80 -12.47 -9.91 -2.61
N ASP A 81 -12.30 -11.20 -2.92
CA ASP A 81 -13.27 -12.24 -2.56
C ASP A 81 -13.29 -12.46 -1.04
N LYS A 82 -14.47 -12.30 -0.42
CA LYS A 82 -14.63 -12.40 1.04
C LYS A 82 -14.28 -13.78 1.60
N VAL A 83 -14.51 -14.85 0.83
CA VAL A 83 -14.22 -16.21 1.27
C VAL A 83 -12.71 -16.43 1.32
N ASP A 84 -11.99 -15.93 0.32
CA ASP A 84 -10.54 -16.06 0.28
C ASP A 84 -9.85 -15.10 1.27
N LEU A 85 -10.39 -13.89 1.50
CA LEU A 85 -9.92 -13.01 2.57
C LEU A 85 -10.08 -13.66 3.96
N GLU A 86 -11.18 -14.37 4.21
CA GLU A 86 -11.39 -15.11 5.45
C GLU A 86 -10.38 -16.25 5.59
N LYS A 87 -10.20 -17.09 4.55
CA LYS A 87 -9.18 -18.15 4.57
C LYS A 87 -7.75 -17.61 4.77
N LEU A 88 -7.40 -16.51 4.08
CA LEU A 88 -6.09 -15.86 4.24
C LEU A 88 -5.89 -15.31 5.65
N SER A 89 -6.96 -14.87 6.33
CA SER A 89 -6.89 -14.39 7.71
C SER A 89 -6.41 -15.47 8.68
N ASP A 90 -6.67 -16.73 8.35
CA ASP A 90 -6.34 -17.92 9.14
C ASP A 90 -5.07 -18.64 8.64
N ALA A 91 -4.35 -18.08 7.67
CA ALA A 91 -3.11 -18.68 7.14
C ALA A 91 -1.96 -18.75 8.17
N LYS A 92 -2.12 -18.13 9.32
CA LYS A 92 -1.21 -18.21 10.47
C LYS A 92 -1.98 -18.04 11.79
N ASP A 93 -1.45 -18.59 12.88
CA ASP A 93 -2.15 -18.60 14.17
C ASP A 93 -2.46 -17.21 14.75
N MET A 94 -1.56 -16.23 14.59
CA MET A 94 -1.70 -14.96 15.28
C MET A 94 -1.41 -13.75 14.38
N GLY A 95 -2.23 -12.69 14.55
CA GLY A 95 -1.96 -11.37 13.96
C GLY A 95 -2.35 -11.24 12.48
N GLY A 96 -3.17 -12.17 11.95
CA GLY A 96 -3.76 -12.12 10.62
C GLY A 96 -5.28 -11.91 10.61
N GLN A 97 -5.94 -12.22 11.72
CA GLN A 97 -7.40 -12.36 11.84
C GLN A 97 -8.21 -11.11 11.44
N PHE A 98 -7.63 -9.92 11.51
CA PHE A 98 -8.29 -8.69 11.10
C PHE A 98 -8.44 -8.57 9.58
N LEU A 99 -7.73 -9.40 8.79
CA LEU A 99 -7.77 -9.40 7.33
C LEU A 99 -9.17 -9.67 6.79
N LYS A 100 -9.93 -10.56 7.42
CA LYS A 100 -11.33 -10.87 7.06
C LYS A 100 -12.28 -9.65 7.12
N GLY A 101 -11.89 -8.59 7.81
CA GLY A 101 -12.61 -7.32 7.88
C GLY A 101 -12.08 -6.26 6.92
N ALA A 102 -11.14 -6.57 6.06
CA ALA A 102 -10.66 -5.68 5.01
C ALA A 102 -11.40 -5.96 3.69
N PRO A 103 -11.75 -4.94 2.90
CA PRO A 103 -12.37 -5.14 1.58
C PRO A 103 -11.36 -5.63 0.52
N LEU A 104 -10.05 -5.46 0.75
CA LEU A 104 -9.00 -5.80 -0.20
C LEU A 104 -7.74 -6.30 0.50
N ALA A 105 -7.10 -7.29 -0.10
CA ALA A 105 -5.74 -7.71 0.23
C ALA A 105 -4.84 -7.70 -1.01
N ILE A 106 -3.55 -7.36 -0.83
CA ILE A 106 -2.52 -7.56 -1.83
C ILE A 106 -1.46 -8.49 -1.25
N VAL A 107 -1.34 -9.68 -1.84
CA VAL A 107 -0.32 -10.67 -1.49
C VAL A 107 0.95 -10.35 -2.26
N VAL A 108 2.06 -10.16 -1.55
CA VAL A 108 3.36 -9.82 -2.13
C VAL A 108 4.21 -11.09 -2.18
N LEU A 109 4.59 -11.49 -3.38
CA LEU A 109 5.29 -12.73 -3.67
C LEU A 109 6.67 -12.46 -4.29
N GLY A 110 7.59 -13.41 -4.12
CA GLY A 110 8.86 -13.46 -4.83
C GLY A 110 9.34 -14.88 -5.01
N ASP A 111 10.22 -15.10 -6.00
CA ASP A 111 10.89 -16.39 -6.21
C ASP A 111 12.29 -16.34 -5.58
N PRO A 112 12.53 -17.03 -4.46
CA PRO A 112 13.82 -17.05 -3.79
C PRO A 112 14.96 -17.66 -4.63
N MET A 113 14.63 -18.50 -5.60
CA MET A 113 15.61 -19.12 -6.49
C MET A 113 16.01 -18.22 -7.65
N GLN A 114 15.11 -17.32 -8.05
CA GLN A 114 15.35 -16.38 -9.14
C GLN A 114 16.07 -15.10 -8.64
N ASN A 115 15.74 -14.64 -7.44
CA ASN A 115 16.24 -13.40 -6.89
C ASN A 115 16.59 -13.53 -5.40
N ASP A 116 17.87 -13.43 -5.08
CA ASP A 116 18.41 -13.47 -3.71
C ASP A 116 17.94 -12.27 -2.84
N CYS A 117 17.60 -11.15 -3.47
CA CYS A 117 17.07 -9.94 -2.81
C CYS A 117 15.53 -9.85 -2.86
N TRP A 118 14.81 -10.94 -3.07
CA TRP A 118 13.35 -10.92 -3.21
C TRP A 118 12.61 -10.34 -1.99
N VAL A 119 13.19 -10.50 -0.79
CA VAL A 119 12.62 -9.96 0.45
C VAL A 119 12.73 -8.44 0.50
N GLU A 120 13.89 -7.90 0.17
CA GLU A 120 14.14 -6.46 0.12
C GLU A 120 13.29 -5.81 -0.96
N ASP A 121 13.31 -6.36 -2.17
CA ASP A 121 12.54 -5.86 -3.32
C ASP A 121 11.04 -5.88 -3.02
N GLY A 122 10.52 -6.99 -2.47
CA GLY A 122 9.12 -7.10 -2.06
C GLY A 122 8.77 -6.14 -0.93
N SER A 123 9.68 -5.89 0.00
CA SER A 123 9.46 -4.95 1.11
C SER A 123 9.37 -3.50 0.62
N ILE A 124 10.23 -3.13 -0.33
CA ILE A 124 10.22 -1.79 -0.96
C ILE A 124 8.91 -1.58 -1.74
N ALA A 125 8.48 -2.59 -2.50
CA ALA A 125 7.22 -2.54 -3.23
C ALA A 125 6.03 -2.42 -2.27
N ALA A 126 6.00 -3.21 -1.20
CA ALA A 126 4.94 -3.20 -0.19
C ALA A 126 4.82 -1.84 0.51
N ILE A 127 5.93 -1.23 0.94
CA ILE A 127 5.88 0.08 1.59
C ILE A 127 5.48 1.18 0.60
N SER A 128 5.87 1.10 -0.67
CA SER A 128 5.45 2.03 -1.73
C SER A 128 3.94 1.99 -1.91
N MET A 129 3.35 0.79 -1.95
CA MET A 129 1.89 0.59 -1.99
C MET A 129 1.19 1.16 -0.75
N GLN A 130 1.77 1.00 0.45
CA GLN A 130 1.20 1.55 1.68
C GLN A 130 1.22 3.08 1.72
N TYR A 131 2.27 3.72 1.20
CA TYR A 131 2.30 5.18 1.07
C TYR A 131 1.28 5.67 0.04
N GLN A 132 1.11 4.96 -1.07
CA GLN A 132 0.10 5.31 -2.05
C GLN A 132 -1.32 5.15 -1.48
N ALA A 133 -1.59 4.10 -0.71
CA ALA A 133 -2.86 3.92 -0.02
C ALA A 133 -3.13 5.08 0.97
N GLU A 134 -2.12 5.51 1.74
CA GLU A 134 -2.25 6.65 2.65
C GLU A 134 -2.53 7.95 1.89
N ALA A 135 -1.85 8.20 0.76
CA ALA A 135 -2.08 9.36 -0.10
C ALA A 135 -3.50 9.42 -0.68
N LEU A 136 -4.13 8.26 -0.88
CA LEU A 136 -5.53 8.11 -1.32
C LEU A 136 -6.52 8.17 -0.13
N GLY A 137 -6.06 8.44 1.10
CA GLY A 137 -6.90 8.47 2.29
C GLY A 137 -7.26 7.09 2.85
N LEU A 138 -6.76 6.01 2.23
CA LEU A 138 -7.02 4.63 2.65
C LEU A 138 -6.11 4.21 3.80
N GLY A 139 -6.60 3.27 4.61
CA GLY A 139 -5.82 2.59 5.63
C GLY A 139 -5.14 1.35 5.06
N SER A 140 -3.95 1.03 5.58
CA SER A 140 -3.27 -0.22 5.24
C SER A 140 -2.58 -0.84 6.45
N CYS A 141 -2.36 -2.17 6.39
CA CYS A 141 -1.56 -2.88 7.38
C CYS A 141 -0.77 -4.02 6.74
N TRP A 142 0.52 -4.07 7.03
CA TRP A 142 1.39 -5.19 6.71
C TRP A 142 1.08 -6.38 7.63
N ILE A 143 0.81 -7.54 7.04
CA ILE A 143 0.65 -8.83 7.72
C ILE A 143 1.83 -9.70 7.32
N GLN A 144 2.75 -9.93 8.27
CA GLN A 144 3.93 -10.77 8.03
C GLN A 144 3.51 -12.22 7.78
N MET A 145 3.92 -12.80 6.64
CA MET A 145 3.71 -14.21 6.30
C MET A 145 5.01 -14.99 6.27
N ARG A 146 6.06 -14.47 5.66
CA ARG A 146 7.37 -15.10 5.62
C ARG A 146 7.84 -15.51 7.01
N GLY A 147 8.17 -16.80 7.17
CA GLY A 147 8.60 -17.36 8.44
C GLY A 147 7.49 -17.45 9.49
N ARG A 148 6.23 -17.45 9.06
CA ARG A 148 5.04 -17.69 9.90
C ARG A 148 4.32 -18.94 9.43
N GLY A 149 3.37 -19.42 10.25
CA GLY A 149 2.57 -20.60 9.96
C GLY A 149 1.62 -20.93 11.10
N LEU A 150 1.14 -22.14 11.07
CA LEU A 150 0.23 -22.74 12.02
C LEU A 150 0.97 -23.54 13.09
N SER A 151 0.33 -23.80 14.22
CA SER A 151 0.89 -24.54 15.36
C SER A 151 1.14 -26.02 15.04
N ASP A 152 0.51 -26.55 13.98
CA ASP A 152 0.76 -27.91 13.48
C ASP A 152 2.04 -28.02 12.63
N GLY A 153 2.76 -26.93 12.41
CA GLY A 153 3.98 -26.86 11.61
C GLY A 153 3.75 -26.48 10.14
N THR A 154 2.50 -26.30 9.69
CA THR A 154 2.19 -25.89 8.32
C THR A 154 2.63 -24.45 8.11
N SER A 155 3.43 -24.17 7.07
CA SER A 155 3.89 -22.82 6.77
C SER A 155 2.77 -21.96 6.20
N ALA A 156 2.81 -20.65 6.48
CA ALA A 156 1.87 -19.72 5.84
C ALA A 156 1.99 -19.72 4.32
N ASP A 157 3.18 -19.93 3.76
CA ASP A 157 3.38 -20.11 2.32
C ASP A 157 2.53 -21.24 1.76
N THR A 158 2.59 -22.42 2.38
CA THR A 158 1.82 -23.60 1.95
C THR A 158 0.31 -23.34 1.97
N VAL A 159 -0.16 -22.68 3.04
CA VAL A 159 -1.60 -22.35 3.16
C VAL A 159 -2.02 -21.37 2.07
N ILE A 160 -1.26 -20.29 1.87
CA ILE A 160 -1.56 -19.24 0.89
C ILE A 160 -1.47 -19.77 -0.53
N GLN A 161 -0.47 -20.61 -0.84
CA GLN A 161 -0.34 -21.28 -2.12
C GLN A 161 -1.57 -22.13 -2.44
N GLY A 162 -2.09 -22.88 -1.47
CA GLY A 162 -3.29 -23.69 -1.64
C GLY A 162 -4.59 -22.89 -1.76
N ILE A 163 -4.67 -21.69 -1.18
CA ILE A 163 -5.86 -20.82 -1.28
C ILE A 163 -5.93 -20.14 -2.66
N LEU A 164 -4.79 -19.69 -3.16
CA LEU A 164 -4.69 -18.79 -4.32
C LEU A 164 -4.07 -19.45 -5.56
N ASP A 165 -3.89 -20.77 -5.57
CA ASP A 165 -3.25 -21.51 -6.65
C ASP A 165 -1.86 -20.95 -7.06
N ILE A 166 -1.08 -20.51 -6.08
CA ILE A 166 0.25 -19.92 -6.30
C ILE A 166 1.27 -21.04 -6.55
N PRO A 167 2.12 -20.93 -7.58
CA PRO A 167 3.17 -21.91 -7.87
C PRO A 167 4.13 -22.12 -6.67
N GLU A 168 4.57 -23.37 -6.44
CA GLU A 168 5.42 -23.76 -5.29
C GLU A 168 6.77 -23.03 -5.22
N ASN A 169 7.29 -22.56 -6.36
CA ASN A 169 8.53 -21.78 -6.41
C ASN A 169 8.37 -20.34 -5.90
N MET A 170 7.13 -19.86 -5.73
CA MET A 170 6.84 -18.52 -5.24
C MET A 170 6.63 -18.55 -3.72
N SER A 171 7.32 -17.67 -3.02
CA SER A 171 7.16 -17.48 -1.56
C SER A 171 6.44 -16.20 -1.23
N CYS A 172 5.56 -16.25 -0.23
CA CYS A 172 4.83 -15.09 0.26
C CYS A 172 5.66 -14.31 1.28
N LEU A 173 5.93 -13.05 0.97
CA LEU A 173 6.57 -12.13 1.91
C LEU A 173 5.59 -11.63 2.96
N CYS A 174 4.52 -11.04 2.51
CA CYS A 174 3.49 -10.44 3.33
C CYS A 174 2.17 -10.32 2.58
N VAL A 175 1.12 -10.03 3.34
CA VAL A 175 -0.17 -9.60 2.82
C VAL A 175 -0.42 -8.17 3.30
N LEU A 176 -0.79 -7.28 2.40
CA LEU A 176 -1.26 -5.94 2.72
C LEU A 176 -2.79 -5.95 2.82
N ALA A 177 -3.33 -5.73 4.01
CA ALA A 177 -4.74 -5.42 4.18
C ALA A 177 -4.96 -3.94 3.84
N ILE A 178 -5.95 -3.62 3.01
CA ILE A 178 -6.24 -2.26 2.55
C ILE A 178 -7.74 -2.01 2.61
N GLY A 179 -8.15 -0.80 2.99
CA GLY A 179 -9.57 -0.41 3.06
C GLY A 179 -9.76 1.00 3.58
N HIS A 180 -10.99 1.48 3.56
CA HIS A 180 -11.37 2.74 4.18
C HIS A 180 -11.21 2.63 5.70
N LYS A 181 -10.60 3.65 6.32
CA LYS A 181 -10.24 3.66 7.75
C LYS A 181 -11.51 3.68 8.61
N ALA A 182 -11.67 2.68 9.49
CA ALA A 182 -12.73 2.65 10.52
C ALA A 182 -12.22 3.01 11.92
N ASP A 183 -10.92 3.34 12.05
CA ASP A 183 -10.32 3.83 13.30
C ASP A 183 -9.39 5.01 13.01
N GLU A 184 -9.30 5.91 13.98
CA GLU A 184 -8.34 7.00 13.93
C GLU A 184 -7.01 6.57 14.55
N ARG A 185 -5.91 6.94 13.90
CA ARG A 185 -4.56 6.74 14.40
C ARG A 185 -3.82 8.07 14.49
N LYS A 186 -3.21 8.33 15.64
CA LYS A 186 -2.36 9.51 15.80
C LYS A 186 -1.15 9.40 14.88
N PRO A 187 -0.74 10.50 14.23
CA PRO A 187 0.52 10.56 13.49
C PRO A 187 1.71 10.08 14.32
N GLN A 188 2.82 9.75 13.67
CA GLN A 188 4.08 9.48 14.36
C GLN A 188 4.49 10.71 15.16
N ASN A 189 4.94 10.50 16.40
CA ASN A 189 5.42 11.60 17.23
C ASN A 189 6.92 11.77 17.01
N GLU A 190 7.33 12.92 16.50
CA GLU A 190 8.73 13.25 16.22
C GLU A 190 9.59 13.29 17.48
N ASP A 191 9.02 13.67 18.64
CA ASP A 191 9.73 13.68 19.93
C ASP A 191 10.14 12.28 20.41
N LYS A 192 9.56 11.22 19.79
CA LYS A 192 9.83 9.82 20.12
C LYS A 192 10.75 9.13 19.10
N LEU A 193 11.30 9.88 18.17
CA LEU A 193 12.28 9.35 17.23
C LEU A 193 13.56 9.01 17.98
N LYS A 194 14.06 7.79 17.75
CA LYS A 194 15.25 7.27 18.39
C LYS A 194 16.52 7.73 17.67
N TRP A 195 16.83 9.01 17.79
CA TRP A 195 18.03 9.59 17.19
C TRP A 195 19.32 8.96 17.71
N GLU A 196 19.28 8.35 18.91
CA GLU A 196 20.38 7.56 19.48
C GLU A 196 20.76 6.34 18.66
N ASN A 197 19.90 5.89 17.74
CA ASN A 197 20.20 4.80 16.80
C ASN A 197 20.94 5.26 15.53
N VAL A 198 21.19 6.59 15.42
CA VAL A 198 21.90 7.15 14.26
C VAL A 198 23.34 7.45 14.66
N HIS A 199 24.27 6.74 14.04
CA HIS A 199 25.71 6.88 14.31
C HIS A 199 26.39 7.58 13.15
N LEU A 200 27.26 8.55 13.45
CA LEU A 200 28.02 9.30 12.44
C LEU A 200 29.41 8.69 12.28
N ASN A 201 29.69 8.19 11.08
CA ASN A 201 30.94 7.55 10.63
C ASN A 201 31.27 6.19 11.28
N LYS A 202 31.02 6.01 12.57
CA LYS A 202 31.31 4.77 13.33
C LYS A 202 30.16 4.50 14.28
N PHE A 203 29.98 3.23 14.61
CA PHE A 203 29.07 2.76 15.66
C PHE A 203 29.62 3.12 17.04
#